data_19f264481f14ba2aeed3ad2dde5d457b
#
_entry.id   19f264481f14ba2aeed3ad2dde5d457b
#
_cell.length_a   1.000
_cell.length_b   1.000
_cell.length_c   1.000
_cell.angle_alpha   90.00
_cell.angle_beta   90.00
_cell.angle_gamma   90.00
#
_symmetry.space_group_name_H-M   'P 1'
#
loop_
_entity.id
_entity.type
_entity.pdbx_description
1 polymer ?
#
loop_
_entity_poly.entity_id
_entity_poly.type
_entity_poly.pdbx_seq_one_letter_code
_entity_poly.pdbx_strand_id
1 'polypeptide(L)'
;MCQRCGDPLYAPVLAGDSRHGLCRNCRLAPPPFEKAVSYGPYDGRMRAAIHALKYDRLHGAAGRLGRMLAAAIAQLANEAPGEMLVVPVPLHRTKHSERGFNQARSLAVSALAVLRKSHPEWRLRLASTTLMRLRATESQAGLTPRQRRLNVRGAFTVSDPEAVTGKHVLVIDDIFTTGATARAAAKTLLDAGAVSVWVATVARARMRDGRRSARFDSAEDETGAIDSHPSRKDKDAARAGLPEFLGHPEELQGASIYSSQDQSSF
;
A
#
# COMPACT_ATOMS: atom_id res chain seq x y z
N MET A 1 -2.95 -10.25 14.50
CA MET A 1 -3.21 -9.70 13.15
C MET A 1 -3.82 -10.77 12.27
N CYS A 2 -4.77 -10.41 11.41
CA CYS A 2 -5.34 -11.34 10.42
C CYS A 2 -4.26 -11.76 9.41
N GLN A 3 -4.07 -13.06 9.22
CA GLN A 3 -3.05 -13.62 8.32
C GLN A 3 -3.26 -13.22 6.84
N ARG A 4 -4.50 -12.98 6.42
CA ARG A 4 -4.81 -12.59 5.04
C ARG A 4 -4.75 -11.07 4.82
N CYS A 5 -5.44 -10.29 5.63
CA CYS A 5 -5.57 -8.86 5.35
C CYS A 5 -4.82 -7.96 6.34
N GLY A 6 -4.16 -8.49 7.36
CA GLY A 6 -3.42 -7.70 8.35
C GLY A 6 -4.30 -6.92 9.36
N ASP A 7 -5.60 -7.20 9.45
CA ASP A 7 -6.50 -6.52 10.41
C ASP A 7 -6.24 -6.98 11.84
N PRO A 8 -6.21 -6.09 12.84
CA PRO A 8 -6.12 -6.52 14.23
C PRO A 8 -7.24 -7.50 14.60
N LEU A 9 -6.90 -8.56 15.32
CA LEU A 9 -7.87 -9.51 15.85
C LEU A 9 -8.20 -9.10 17.28
N TYR A 10 -9.44 -8.73 17.53
CA TYR A 10 -9.91 -8.23 18.83
C TYR A 10 -10.59 -9.30 19.71
N ALA A 11 -10.90 -10.47 19.15
CA ALA A 11 -11.50 -11.57 19.90
C ALA A 11 -10.44 -12.60 20.31
N PRO A 12 -10.55 -13.20 21.52
CA PRO A 12 -9.73 -14.36 21.88
C PRO A 12 -10.00 -15.48 20.90
N VAL A 13 -8.92 -16.07 20.40
CA VAL A 13 -8.95 -17.19 19.47
C VAL A 13 -9.22 -18.44 20.30
N LEU A 14 -10.41 -19.05 20.19
CA LEU A 14 -10.68 -20.32 20.82
C LEU A 14 -9.83 -21.40 20.14
N ALA A 15 -9.08 -22.16 20.93
CA ALA A 15 -8.24 -23.25 20.45
C ALA A 15 -9.11 -24.32 19.76
N GLY A 16 -8.73 -24.73 18.54
CA GLY A 16 -9.39 -25.83 17.80
C GLY A 16 -10.04 -25.47 16.46
N ASP A 17 -10.18 -24.19 16.10
CA ASP A 17 -10.73 -23.81 14.77
C ASP A 17 -9.60 -23.65 13.75
N SER A 18 -9.58 -24.43 12.67
CA SER A 18 -8.61 -24.35 11.58
C SER A 18 -8.58 -22.98 10.84
N ARG A 19 -9.53 -22.10 11.15
CA ARG A 19 -9.60 -20.71 10.69
C ARG A 19 -8.97 -19.71 11.65
N HIS A 20 -8.13 -20.20 12.58
CA HIS A 20 -7.37 -19.36 13.48
C HIS A 20 -6.51 -18.36 12.70
N GLY A 21 -6.49 -17.11 13.17
CA GLY A 21 -5.72 -16.04 12.54
C GLY A 21 -6.43 -15.27 11.43
N LEU A 22 -7.71 -15.54 11.12
CA LEU A 22 -8.49 -14.75 10.16
C LEU A 22 -9.51 -13.84 10.85
N CYS A 23 -9.62 -12.58 10.41
CA CYS A 23 -10.69 -11.69 10.84
C CYS A 23 -12.04 -12.16 10.27
N ARG A 24 -13.15 -11.69 10.88
CA ARG A 24 -14.52 -12.03 10.45
C ARG A 24 -14.73 -11.81 8.96
N ASN A 25 -14.25 -10.70 8.40
CA ASN A 25 -14.44 -10.39 6.99
C ASN A 25 -13.71 -11.37 6.05
N CYS A 26 -12.49 -11.80 6.40
CA CYS A 26 -11.75 -12.78 5.61
C CYS A 26 -12.30 -14.19 5.74
N ARG A 27 -12.96 -14.52 6.86
CA ARG A 27 -13.68 -15.81 7.02
C ARG A 27 -14.94 -15.86 6.18
N LEU A 28 -15.75 -14.79 6.18
CA LEU A 28 -17.03 -14.74 5.46
C LEU A 28 -16.84 -14.54 3.96
N ALA A 29 -15.82 -13.80 3.54
CA ALA A 29 -15.52 -13.52 2.15
C ALA A 29 -13.98 -13.52 1.97
N PRO A 30 -13.38 -14.69 1.73
CA PRO A 30 -11.94 -14.80 1.50
C PRO A 30 -11.47 -13.84 0.41
N PRO A 31 -10.36 -13.11 0.63
CA PRO A 31 -9.82 -12.27 -0.43
C PRO A 31 -9.15 -13.11 -1.51
N PRO A 32 -9.15 -12.65 -2.76
CA PRO A 32 -8.44 -13.33 -3.85
C PRO A 32 -6.92 -13.08 -3.85
N PHE A 33 -6.36 -12.52 -2.80
CA PHE A 33 -4.93 -12.35 -2.60
C PHE A 33 -4.44 -13.21 -1.43
N GLU A 34 -3.15 -13.58 -1.45
CA GLU A 34 -2.55 -14.42 -0.41
C GLU A 34 -2.41 -13.68 0.91
N LYS A 35 -1.79 -12.51 0.89
CA LYS A 35 -1.57 -11.69 2.08
C LYS A 35 -1.55 -10.21 1.73
N ALA A 36 -2.01 -9.37 2.65
CA ALA A 36 -1.86 -7.92 2.59
C ALA A 36 -1.11 -7.42 3.80
N VAL A 37 -0.05 -6.65 3.57
CA VAL A 37 0.77 -6.01 4.59
C VAL A 37 0.66 -4.49 4.50
N SER A 38 0.83 -3.83 5.64
CA SER A 38 0.86 -2.37 5.72
C SER A 38 1.89 -1.97 6.76
N TYR A 39 2.57 -0.84 6.53
CA TYR A 39 3.59 -0.35 7.47
C TYR A 39 2.98 0.06 8.81
N GLY A 40 1.86 0.80 8.78
CA GLY A 40 1.25 1.30 10.01
C GLY A 40 -0.22 1.70 9.87
N PRO A 41 -0.82 2.23 10.95
CA PRO A 41 -2.19 2.71 10.92
C PRO A 41 -2.31 4.01 10.08
N TYR A 42 -3.47 4.17 9.44
CA TYR A 42 -3.83 5.40 8.73
C TYR A 42 -4.43 6.40 9.73
N ASP A 43 -3.58 7.12 10.43
CA ASP A 43 -3.98 8.13 11.42
C ASP A 43 -2.95 9.27 11.49
N GLY A 44 -3.29 10.35 12.17
CA GLY A 44 -2.40 11.45 12.52
C GLY A 44 -1.40 11.81 11.41
N ARG A 45 -0.10 11.67 11.71
CA ARG A 45 1.01 12.02 10.81
C ARG A 45 1.06 11.19 9.53
N MET A 46 0.68 9.91 9.59
CA MET A 46 0.64 9.06 8.40
C MET A 46 -0.42 9.56 7.42
N ARG A 47 -1.59 9.94 7.92
CA ARG A 47 -2.65 10.54 7.10
C ARG A 47 -2.17 11.83 6.44
N ALA A 48 -1.56 12.75 7.22
CA ALA A 48 -1.02 14.00 6.71
C ALA A 48 0.05 13.78 5.62
N ALA A 49 0.98 12.83 5.83
CA ALA A 49 2.03 12.52 4.86
C ALA A 49 1.48 11.94 3.55
N ILE A 50 0.48 11.05 3.62
CA ILE A 50 -0.17 10.50 2.43
C ILE A 50 -1.00 11.56 1.71
N HIS A 51 -1.64 12.46 2.46
CA HIS A 51 -2.36 13.60 1.88
C HIS A 51 -1.40 14.53 1.13
N ALA A 52 -0.30 14.91 1.76
CA ALA A 52 0.75 15.73 1.14
C ALA A 52 1.30 15.08 -0.14
N LEU A 53 1.50 13.76 -0.15
CA LEU A 53 1.89 13.04 -1.36
C LEU A 53 0.84 13.19 -2.48
N LYS A 54 -0.46 13.19 -2.14
CA LYS A 54 -1.55 13.25 -3.13
C LYS A 54 -1.75 14.62 -3.75
N TYR A 55 -1.58 15.69 -2.98
CA TYR A 55 -2.06 17.03 -3.34
C TYR A 55 -0.94 18.06 -3.43
N ASP A 56 0.09 17.98 -2.60
CA ASP A 56 1.12 19.02 -2.52
C ASP A 56 2.30 18.80 -3.48
N ARG A 57 2.24 17.78 -4.35
CA ARG A 57 3.34 17.39 -5.28
C ARG A 57 4.71 17.31 -4.60
N LEU A 58 4.74 17.06 -3.29
CA LEU A 58 5.97 16.95 -2.50
C LEU A 58 6.66 15.62 -2.82
N HIS A 59 7.47 15.61 -3.87
CA HIS A 59 8.25 14.43 -4.28
C HIS A 59 9.13 13.90 -3.13
N GLY A 60 9.54 14.74 -2.18
CA GLY A 60 10.25 14.35 -0.97
C GLY A 60 9.45 13.41 -0.05
N ALA A 61 8.12 13.52 -0.01
CA ALA A 61 7.27 12.61 0.75
C ALA A 61 7.31 11.18 0.20
N ALA A 62 7.42 11.02 -1.13
CA ALA A 62 7.50 9.70 -1.78
C ALA A 62 8.69 8.88 -1.30
N GLY A 63 9.85 9.51 -1.07
CA GLY A 63 11.05 8.82 -0.58
C GLY A 63 10.88 8.27 0.84
N ARG A 64 10.29 9.05 1.76
CA ARG A 64 10.03 8.61 3.15
C ARG A 64 8.96 7.52 3.20
N LEU A 65 7.83 7.73 2.55
CA LEU A 65 6.74 6.76 2.46
C LEU A 65 7.16 5.50 1.70
N GLY A 66 8.06 5.62 0.72
CA GLY A 66 8.66 4.50 0.01
C GLY A 66 9.54 3.62 0.89
N ARG A 67 10.31 4.19 1.82
CA ARG A 67 11.05 3.41 2.83
C ARG A 67 10.10 2.66 3.77
N MET A 68 9.02 3.31 4.22
CA MET A 68 7.99 2.66 5.03
C MET A 68 7.31 1.52 4.28
N LEU A 69 7.00 1.72 2.99
CA LEU A 69 6.46 0.67 2.13
C LEU A 69 7.46 -0.48 1.96
N ALA A 70 8.75 -0.20 1.78
CA ALA A 70 9.79 -1.23 1.69
C ALA A 70 9.83 -2.09 2.96
N ALA A 71 9.76 -1.46 4.15
CA ALA A 71 9.69 -2.19 5.41
C ALA A 71 8.42 -3.05 5.55
N ALA A 72 7.28 -2.59 5.00
CA ALA A 72 6.08 -3.42 4.92
C ALA A 72 6.25 -4.61 3.97
N ILE A 73 6.81 -4.39 2.78
CA ILE A 73 7.07 -5.44 1.79
C ILE A 73 8.05 -6.48 2.33
N ALA A 74 9.09 -6.06 3.05
CA ALA A 74 10.08 -6.96 3.64
C ALA A 74 9.48 -8.00 4.60
N GLN A 75 8.31 -7.73 5.22
CA GLN A 75 7.60 -8.71 6.03
C GLN A 75 7.09 -9.92 5.23
N LEU A 76 7.08 -9.83 3.91
CA LEU A 76 6.66 -10.90 3.02
C LEU A 76 7.85 -11.79 2.57
N ALA A 77 9.10 -11.40 2.81
CA ALA A 77 10.27 -12.02 2.20
C ALA A 77 10.40 -13.53 2.47
N ASN A 78 9.95 -13.99 3.64
CA ASN A 78 10.00 -15.41 4.02
C ASN A 78 8.77 -16.22 3.55
N GLU A 79 7.74 -15.56 3.00
CA GLU A 79 6.49 -16.23 2.63
C GLU A 79 6.17 -16.05 1.14
N ALA A 80 6.55 -14.93 0.56
CA ALA A 80 6.26 -14.60 -0.82
C ALA A 80 7.30 -15.21 -1.77
N PRO A 81 6.93 -15.45 -3.03
CA PRO A 81 7.87 -15.94 -4.06
C PRO A 81 9.07 -15.01 -4.26
N GLY A 82 10.23 -15.60 -4.54
CA GLY A 82 11.49 -14.87 -4.76
C GLY A 82 11.51 -14.02 -6.05
N GLU A 83 10.54 -14.19 -6.95
CA GLU A 83 10.36 -13.38 -8.15
C GLU A 83 8.91 -12.91 -8.27
N MET A 84 8.70 -11.60 -8.38
CA MET A 84 7.35 -11.02 -8.49
C MET A 84 7.31 -9.80 -9.41
N LEU A 85 6.17 -9.64 -10.09
CA LEU A 85 5.81 -8.38 -10.74
C LEU A 85 5.23 -7.41 -9.70
N VAL A 86 5.80 -6.22 -9.62
CA VAL A 86 5.29 -5.15 -8.76
C VAL A 86 4.37 -4.25 -9.55
N VAL A 87 3.09 -4.33 -9.27
CA VAL A 87 2.02 -3.65 -10.00
C VAL A 87 1.39 -2.56 -9.14
N PRO A 88 1.70 -1.28 -9.39
CA PRO A 88 1.03 -0.18 -8.71
C PRO A 88 -0.43 -0.06 -9.14
N VAL A 89 -1.34 0.18 -8.20
CA VAL A 89 -2.74 0.48 -8.50
C VAL A 89 -2.83 1.74 -9.38
N PRO A 90 -3.46 1.66 -10.56
CA PRO A 90 -3.57 2.80 -11.46
C PRO A 90 -4.61 3.81 -11.00
N LEU A 91 -4.35 5.08 -11.26
CA LEU A 91 -5.35 6.13 -11.23
C LEU A 91 -6.22 6.08 -12.49
N HIS A 92 -7.46 6.56 -12.38
CA HIS A 92 -8.25 6.88 -13.56
C HIS A 92 -7.65 8.10 -14.27
N ARG A 93 -7.84 8.20 -15.59
CA ARG A 93 -7.26 9.27 -16.43
C ARG A 93 -7.54 10.67 -15.89
N THR A 94 -8.77 10.95 -15.46
CA THR A 94 -9.16 12.25 -14.86
C THR A 94 -8.29 12.58 -13.66
N LYS A 95 -8.21 11.66 -12.67
CA LYS A 95 -7.37 11.87 -11.48
C LYS A 95 -5.87 11.90 -11.78
N HIS A 96 -5.45 11.23 -12.85
CA HIS A 96 -4.07 11.30 -13.31
C HIS A 96 -3.76 12.69 -13.90
N SER A 97 -4.67 13.26 -14.69
CA SER A 97 -4.54 14.62 -15.23
C SER A 97 -4.53 15.69 -14.14
N GLU A 98 -5.40 15.55 -13.13
CA GLU A 98 -5.47 16.47 -11.98
C GLU A 98 -4.18 16.44 -11.14
N ARG A 99 -3.64 15.25 -10.86
CA ARG A 99 -2.47 15.05 -9.98
C ARG A 99 -1.14 15.13 -10.69
N GLY A 100 -1.10 14.86 -12.01
CA GLY A 100 0.12 14.81 -12.82
C GLY A 100 0.98 13.56 -12.61
N PHE A 101 0.70 12.70 -11.62
CA PHE A 101 1.45 11.49 -11.35
C PHE A 101 0.61 10.44 -10.60
N ASN A 102 1.08 9.18 -10.60
CA ASN A 102 0.49 8.09 -9.84
C ASN A 102 1.29 7.86 -8.55
N GLN A 103 0.68 8.15 -7.39
CA GLN A 103 1.31 8.00 -6.08
C GLN A 103 1.75 6.55 -5.80
N ALA A 104 0.93 5.55 -6.14
CA ALA A 104 1.29 4.15 -5.94
C ALA A 104 2.54 3.76 -6.74
N ARG A 105 2.70 4.30 -7.97
CA ARG A 105 3.90 4.11 -8.77
C ARG A 105 5.13 4.78 -8.12
N SER A 106 4.99 6.01 -7.65
CA SER A 106 6.10 6.73 -7.00
C SER A 106 6.54 6.01 -5.72
N LEU A 107 5.60 5.50 -4.92
CA LEU A 107 5.88 4.68 -3.75
C LEU A 107 6.59 3.38 -4.12
N ALA A 108 6.12 2.67 -5.16
CA ALA A 108 6.73 1.43 -5.63
C ALA A 108 8.17 1.64 -6.08
N VAL A 109 8.45 2.68 -6.88
CA VAL A 109 9.82 3.02 -7.33
C VAL A 109 10.74 3.26 -6.14
N SER A 110 10.28 4.07 -5.17
CA SER A 110 11.07 4.38 -3.98
C SER A 110 11.30 3.15 -3.08
N ALA A 111 10.29 2.29 -2.92
CA ALA A 111 10.42 1.06 -2.14
C ALA A 111 11.36 0.05 -2.81
N LEU A 112 11.26 -0.13 -4.12
CA LEU A 112 12.15 -1.02 -4.87
C LEU A 112 13.62 -0.58 -4.83
N ALA A 113 13.89 0.73 -4.81
CA ALA A 113 15.25 1.25 -4.65
C ALA A 113 15.87 0.86 -3.29
N VAL A 114 15.07 0.76 -2.25
CA VAL A 114 15.50 0.30 -0.91
C VAL A 114 15.68 -1.23 -0.92
N LEU A 115 14.67 -1.97 -1.39
CA LEU A 115 14.66 -3.44 -1.37
C LEU A 115 15.77 -4.06 -2.20
N ARG A 116 16.17 -3.46 -3.32
CA ARG A 116 17.33 -3.90 -4.11
C ARG A 116 18.64 -3.91 -3.32
N LYS A 117 18.75 -3.07 -2.29
CA LYS A 117 19.94 -3.01 -1.43
C LYS A 117 19.84 -3.95 -0.24
N SER A 118 18.65 -4.05 0.37
CA SER A 118 18.44 -4.84 1.59
C SER A 118 18.09 -6.32 1.33
N HIS A 119 17.54 -6.63 0.16
CA HIS A 119 17.12 -7.97 -0.26
C HIS A 119 17.51 -8.21 -1.73
N PRO A 120 18.81 -8.25 -2.05
CA PRO A 120 19.31 -8.35 -3.44
C PRO A 120 18.91 -9.65 -4.12
N GLU A 121 18.64 -10.70 -3.36
CA GLU A 121 18.17 -12.02 -3.82
C GLU A 121 16.70 -11.97 -4.32
N TRP A 122 15.92 -10.98 -3.90
CA TRP A 122 14.51 -10.89 -4.23
C TRP A 122 14.28 -10.13 -5.54
N ARG A 123 13.83 -10.82 -6.56
CA ARG A 123 13.65 -10.28 -7.92
C ARG A 123 12.30 -9.57 -8.07
N LEU A 124 12.22 -8.34 -7.61
CA LEU A 124 11.04 -7.49 -7.72
C LEU A 124 11.13 -6.58 -8.94
N ARG A 125 10.28 -6.81 -9.94
CA ARG A 125 10.27 -6.05 -11.21
C ARG A 125 9.04 -5.16 -11.32
N LEU A 126 9.24 -3.85 -11.49
CA LEU A 126 8.15 -2.89 -11.67
C LEU A 126 7.43 -3.10 -13.01
N ALA A 127 6.11 -3.25 -12.96
CA ALA A 127 5.21 -3.41 -14.10
C ALA A 127 4.05 -2.39 -14.01
N SER A 128 4.36 -1.12 -14.23
CA SER A 128 3.45 0.00 -13.93
C SER A 128 2.33 0.21 -14.94
N THR A 129 2.39 -0.43 -16.11
CA THR A 129 1.37 -0.33 -17.18
C THR A 129 0.48 -1.57 -17.26
N THR A 130 0.80 -2.62 -16.53
CA THR A 130 0.11 -3.93 -16.59
C THR A 130 -1.36 -3.84 -16.19
N LEU A 131 -1.65 -3.13 -15.10
CA LEU A 131 -3.03 -2.94 -14.62
C LEU A 131 -3.51 -1.55 -15.07
N MET A 132 -4.67 -1.49 -15.70
CA MET A 132 -5.29 -0.25 -16.13
C MET A 132 -6.64 -0.03 -15.46
N ARG A 133 -7.02 1.22 -15.23
CA ARG A 133 -8.33 1.59 -14.69
C ARG A 133 -9.20 2.14 -15.80
N LEU A 134 -10.20 1.38 -16.23
CA LEU A 134 -11.09 1.69 -17.34
C LEU A 134 -12.13 2.76 -17.01
N ARG A 135 -12.58 2.77 -15.74
CA ARG A 135 -13.73 3.56 -15.33
C ARG A 135 -13.35 4.52 -14.20
N ALA A 136 -13.80 5.77 -14.30
CA ALA A 136 -13.81 6.67 -13.16
C ALA A 136 -14.67 6.03 -12.07
N THR A 137 -14.15 5.98 -10.86
CA THR A 137 -14.92 5.58 -9.70
C THR A 137 -15.04 6.81 -8.81
N GLU A 138 -16.19 6.99 -8.18
CA GLU A 138 -16.38 8.06 -7.21
C GLU A 138 -15.30 8.00 -6.11
N SER A 139 -15.05 9.12 -5.46
CA SER A 139 -14.20 9.14 -4.27
C SER A 139 -14.71 8.06 -3.29
N GLN A 140 -13.81 7.25 -2.77
CA GLN A 140 -14.20 6.25 -1.77
C GLN A 140 -14.45 6.88 -0.38
N ALA A 141 -14.19 8.19 -0.24
CA ALA A 141 -14.57 8.98 0.91
C ALA A 141 -16.10 8.94 1.05
N GLY A 142 -16.62 8.83 2.27
CA GLY A 142 -18.06 8.76 2.52
C GLY A 142 -18.77 7.45 2.16
N LEU A 143 -18.22 6.61 1.30
CA LEU A 143 -18.87 5.36 0.89
C LEU A 143 -18.80 4.29 1.97
N THR A 144 -19.93 3.56 2.15
CA THR A 144 -19.97 2.34 2.99
C THR A 144 -19.09 1.23 2.41
N PRO A 145 -18.70 0.21 3.20
CA PRO A 145 -17.91 -0.92 2.71
C PRO A 145 -18.57 -1.67 1.53
N ARG A 146 -19.90 -1.75 1.49
CA ARG A 146 -20.65 -2.35 0.37
C ARG A 146 -20.54 -1.47 -0.88
N GLN A 147 -20.77 -0.17 -0.75
CA GLN A 147 -20.65 0.79 -1.86
C GLN A 147 -19.22 0.83 -2.41
N ARG A 148 -18.18 0.79 -1.57
CA ARG A 148 -16.78 0.72 -2.03
C ARG A 148 -16.50 -0.51 -2.87
N ARG A 149 -17.06 -1.67 -2.50
CA ARG A 149 -16.92 -2.91 -3.32
C ARG A 149 -17.62 -2.79 -4.67
N LEU A 150 -18.84 -2.25 -4.69
CA LEU A 150 -19.58 -2.03 -5.93
C LEU A 150 -18.91 -0.99 -6.83
N ASN A 151 -18.39 0.08 -6.23
CA ASN A 151 -17.73 1.18 -6.93
C ASN A 151 -16.50 0.71 -7.73
N VAL A 152 -15.71 -0.25 -7.22
CA VAL A 152 -14.50 -0.73 -7.91
C VAL A 152 -14.70 -2.03 -8.69
N ARG A 153 -15.91 -2.62 -8.68
CA ARG A 153 -16.21 -3.84 -9.45
C ARG A 153 -16.09 -3.56 -10.95
N GLY A 154 -15.27 -4.35 -11.67
CA GLY A 154 -15.03 -4.17 -13.10
C GLY A 154 -14.33 -2.85 -13.47
N ALA A 155 -13.67 -2.19 -12.49
CA ALA A 155 -12.96 -0.95 -12.75
C ALA A 155 -11.56 -1.16 -13.34
N PHE A 156 -11.02 -2.37 -13.28
CA PHE A 156 -9.67 -2.70 -13.73
C PHE A 156 -9.68 -3.67 -14.91
N THR A 157 -8.64 -3.60 -15.72
CA THR A 157 -8.29 -4.58 -16.74
C THR A 157 -6.77 -4.74 -16.80
N VAL A 158 -6.31 -5.88 -17.33
CA VAL A 158 -4.90 -6.11 -17.65
C VAL A 158 -4.65 -5.72 -19.10
N SER A 159 -3.61 -4.92 -19.35
CA SER A 159 -3.26 -4.45 -20.70
C SER A 159 -2.68 -5.56 -21.57
N ASP A 160 -1.91 -6.46 -20.96
CA ASP A 160 -1.23 -7.57 -21.60
C ASP A 160 -1.32 -8.80 -20.69
N PRO A 161 -2.26 -9.72 -20.93
CA PRO A 161 -2.41 -10.94 -20.13
C PRO A 161 -1.18 -11.85 -20.19
N GLU A 162 -0.45 -11.90 -21.30
CA GLU A 162 0.73 -12.76 -21.43
C GLU A 162 1.85 -12.34 -20.47
N ALA A 163 2.01 -11.03 -20.25
CA ALA A 163 2.98 -10.51 -19.29
C ALA A 163 2.67 -10.90 -17.83
N VAL A 164 1.44 -11.33 -17.54
CA VAL A 164 0.97 -11.68 -16.19
C VAL A 164 0.83 -13.18 -16.01
N THR A 165 0.53 -13.91 -17.08
CA THR A 165 0.32 -15.36 -17.04
C THR A 165 1.52 -16.09 -16.45
N GLY A 166 1.27 -16.94 -15.47
CA GLY A 166 2.29 -17.71 -14.77
C GLY A 166 3.16 -16.90 -13.81
N LYS A 167 2.84 -15.61 -13.54
CA LYS A 167 3.63 -14.75 -12.66
C LYS A 167 2.98 -14.59 -11.29
N HIS A 168 3.82 -14.35 -10.29
CA HIS A 168 3.42 -13.88 -8.98
C HIS A 168 3.40 -12.35 -8.99
N VAL A 169 2.37 -11.74 -8.39
CA VAL A 169 2.16 -10.28 -8.47
C VAL A 169 2.10 -9.67 -7.08
N LEU A 170 2.81 -8.56 -6.88
CA LEU A 170 2.72 -7.70 -5.71
C LEU A 170 2.00 -6.39 -6.08
N VAL A 171 0.78 -6.23 -5.64
CA VAL A 171 -0.01 -5.02 -5.84
C VAL A 171 0.38 -3.97 -4.80
N ILE A 172 0.67 -2.75 -5.25
CA ILE A 172 1.02 -1.61 -4.40
C ILE A 172 -0.11 -0.57 -4.42
N ASP A 173 -0.53 -0.14 -3.23
CA ASP A 173 -1.43 1.02 -3.05
C ASP A 173 -0.93 1.89 -1.89
N ASP A 174 -1.47 3.08 -1.70
CA ASP A 174 -1.09 3.97 -0.58
C ASP A 174 -1.79 3.54 0.72
N ILE A 175 -3.09 3.22 0.67
CA ILE A 175 -3.90 2.91 1.85
C ILE A 175 -4.76 1.66 1.63
N PHE A 176 -4.70 0.75 2.59
CA PHE A 176 -5.65 -0.36 2.67
C PHE A 176 -6.81 0.03 3.60
N THR A 177 -7.98 0.30 3.05
CA THR A 177 -9.19 0.60 3.83
C THR A 177 -10.06 -0.66 4.04
N THR A 178 -11.05 -0.87 3.21
CA THR A 178 -11.88 -2.09 3.20
C THR A 178 -11.27 -3.23 2.41
N GLY A 179 -10.16 -2.97 1.71
CA GLY A 179 -9.55 -3.89 0.75
C GLY A 179 -10.33 -4.02 -0.56
N ALA A 180 -11.30 -3.14 -0.82
CA ALA A 180 -12.10 -3.23 -2.06
C ALA A 180 -11.24 -3.08 -3.31
N THR A 181 -10.35 -2.08 -3.35
CA THR A 181 -9.38 -1.88 -4.45
C THR A 181 -8.46 -3.08 -4.61
N ALA A 182 -7.85 -3.54 -3.51
CA ALA A 182 -6.94 -4.69 -3.51
C ALA A 182 -7.64 -5.97 -4.02
N ARG A 183 -8.88 -6.22 -3.58
CA ARG A 183 -9.69 -7.36 -4.06
C ARG A 183 -10.01 -7.27 -5.55
N ALA A 184 -10.40 -6.10 -6.04
CA ALA A 184 -10.73 -5.90 -7.44
C ALA A 184 -9.49 -6.06 -8.34
N ALA A 185 -8.37 -5.43 -7.94
CA ALA A 185 -7.10 -5.57 -8.66
C ALA A 185 -6.60 -7.03 -8.67
N ALA A 186 -6.62 -7.70 -7.50
CA ALA A 186 -6.19 -9.09 -7.38
C ALA A 186 -7.05 -10.03 -8.24
N LYS A 187 -8.39 -9.87 -8.20
CA LYS A 187 -9.27 -10.67 -9.05
C LYS A 187 -8.96 -10.48 -10.53
N THR A 188 -8.80 -9.25 -10.99
CA THR A 188 -8.47 -8.96 -12.40
C THR A 188 -7.13 -9.57 -12.82
N LEU A 189 -6.12 -9.56 -11.96
CA LEU A 189 -4.80 -10.15 -12.23
C LEU A 189 -4.85 -11.68 -12.26
N LEU A 190 -5.59 -12.30 -11.34
CA LEU A 190 -5.80 -13.76 -11.34
C LEU A 190 -6.63 -14.22 -12.54
N ASP A 191 -7.69 -13.48 -12.90
CA ASP A 191 -8.49 -13.76 -14.10
C ASP A 191 -7.64 -13.64 -15.38
N ALA A 192 -6.54 -12.85 -15.37
CA ALA A 192 -5.57 -12.73 -16.46
C ALA A 192 -4.42 -13.76 -16.37
N GLY A 193 -4.49 -14.76 -15.49
CA GLY A 193 -3.54 -15.85 -15.42
C GLY A 193 -2.39 -15.69 -14.42
N ALA A 194 -2.41 -14.70 -13.52
CA ALA A 194 -1.45 -14.64 -12.42
C ALA A 194 -1.57 -15.86 -11.50
N VAL A 195 -0.45 -16.40 -11.03
CA VAL A 195 -0.41 -17.57 -10.13
C VAL A 195 -0.84 -17.17 -8.72
N SER A 196 -0.37 -16.05 -8.23
CA SER A 196 -0.75 -15.52 -6.92
C SER A 196 -0.65 -14.01 -6.88
N VAL A 197 -1.42 -13.39 -5.98
CA VAL A 197 -1.39 -11.95 -5.77
C VAL A 197 -1.15 -11.65 -4.30
N TRP A 198 -0.23 -10.75 -4.04
CA TRP A 198 0.14 -10.19 -2.74
C TRP A 198 -0.16 -8.70 -2.74
N VAL A 199 -0.30 -8.10 -1.58
CA VAL A 199 -0.65 -6.67 -1.48
C VAL A 199 0.23 -5.98 -0.44
N ALA A 200 0.76 -4.81 -0.78
CA ALA A 200 1.45 -3.97 0.19
C ALA A 200 0.98 -2.52 0.09
N THR A 201 0.81 -1.88 1.26
CA THR A 201 0.41 -0.48 1.36
C THR A 201 1.22 0.24 2.44
N VAL A 202 1.28 1.56 2.35
CA VAL A 202 1.93 2.36 3.40
C VAL A 202 1.10 2.36 4.66
N ALA A 203 -0.22 2.51 4.53
CA ALA A 203 -1.09 2.64 5.68
C ALA A 203 -2.31 1.73 5.60
N ARG A 204 -2.85 1.42 6.79
CA ARG A 204 -4.09 0.68 6.95
C ARG A 204 -5.08 1.47 7.79
N ALA A 205 -6.27 1.70 7.23
CA ALA A 205 -7.38 2.25 8.00
C ALA A 205 -7.97 1.17 8.92
N ARG A 206 -8.03 1.46 10.21
CA ARG A 206 -8.68 0.58 11.19
C ARG A 206 -10.19 0.58 10.96
N MET A 207 -10.78 -0.57 10.76
CA MET A 207 -12.23 -0.73 10.80
C MET A 207 -12.63 -0.82 12.27
N ARG A 208 -13.21 0.25 12.82
CA ARG A 208 -13.88 0.17 14.13
C ARG A 208 -15.20 -0.56 13.93
N ASP A 209 -15.47 -1.55 14.78
CA ASP A 209 -16.69 -2.32 14.77
C ASP A 209 -17.94 -1.40 14.73
N GLY A 210 -18.66 -1.46 13.61
CA GLY A 210 -20.02 -0.93 13.43
C GLY A 210 -20.27 0.57 13.57
N ARG A 211 -19.37 1.35 14.15
CA ARG A 211 -19.50 2.81 14.27
C ARG A 211 -18.31 3.52 13.64
N ARG A 212 -18.37 3.72 12.34
CA ARG A 212 -17.55 4.76 11.70
C ARG A 212 -18.00 6.10 12.24
N SER A 213 -17.13 6.84 12.91
CA SER A 213 -17.39 8.24 13.10
C SER A 213 -17.41 8.90 11.71
N ALA A 214 -18.53 9.45 11.32
CA ALA A 214 -18.73 10.22 10.09
C ALA A 214 -17.75 11.42 9.97
N ARG A 215 -16.97 11.67 11.01
CA ARG A 215 -15.99 12.76 11.08
C ARG A 215 -14.70 12.53 10.29
N PHE A 216 -14.44 11.33 9.75
CA PHE A 216 -13.19 11.06 9.01
C PHE A 216 -13.28 11.42 7.52
N ASP A 217 -14.49 11.54 6.98
CA ASP A 217 -14.70 11.67 5.52
C ASP A 217 -15.03 13.13 5.09
N SER A 218 -15.41 14.02 6.03
CA SER A 218 -15.85 15.38 5.69
C SER A 218 -14.72 16.41 5.50
N ALA A 219 -13.47 16.05 5.77
CA ALA A 219 -12.33 16.95 5.57
C ALA A 219 -11.67 16.83 4.17
N GLU A 220 -12.13 15.90 3.33
CA GLU A 220 -11.57 15.73 1.99
C GLU A 220 -12.29 16.54 0.90
N ASP A 221 -13.51 17.05 1.15
CA ASP A 221 -14.33 17.74 0.13
C ASP A 221 -14.48 19.26 0.33
N GLU A 222 -14.06 19.84 1.45
CA GLU A 222 -14.26 21.29 1.69
C GLU A 222 -13.13 22.21 1.20
N THR A 223 -12.05 21.69 0.60
CA THR A 223 -10.99 22.53 0.03
C THR A 223 -11.07 22.75 -1.48
N GLY A 224 -12.25 22.52 -2.06
CA GLY A 224 -12.52 22.62 -3.51
C GLY A 224 -12.97 23.98 -4.01
N ALA A 225 -12.97 25.03 -3.21
CA ALA A 225 -13.35 26.36 -3.67
C ALA A 225 -12.72 27.47 -2.82
N ILE A 226 -11.43 27.73 -3.00
CA ILE A 226 -10.86 29.05 -2.73
C ILE A 226 -9.96 29.39 -3.91
N ASP A 227 -10.56 30.12 -4.85
CA ASP A 227 -9.91 30.89 -5.89
C ASP A 227 -9.23 32.10 -5.22
N SER A 228 -7.94 32.04 -4.99
CA SER A 228 -7.09 33.21 -4.81
C SER A 228 -5.61 32.81 -4.93
N HIS A 229 -4.95 33.36 -5.92
CA HIS A 229 -3.51 33.31 -6.10
C HIS A 229 -2.79 33.80 -4.84
N PRO A 230 -1.91 33.01 -4.21
CA PRO A 230 -1.12 33.48 -3.08
C PRO A 230 -0.02 34.42 -3.58
N SER A 231 0.10 35.57 -2.92
CA SER A 231 1.14 36.54 -3.17
C SER A 231 2.52 35.99 -2.78
N ARG A 232 3.56 36.53 -3.38
CA ARG A 232 4.98 36.08 -3.26
C ARG A 232 5.54 35.99 -1.82
N LYS A 233 4.83 36.49 -0.81
CA LYS A 233 5.27 36.55 0.59
C LYS A 233 5.00 35.26 1.39
N ASP A 234 4.12 34.37 0.92
CA ASP A 234 3.76 33.16 1.67
C ASP A 234 4.65 31.93 1.40
N LYS A 235 5.67 32.09 0.55
CA LYS A 235 6.58 31.00 0.22
C LYS A 235 7.63 30.68 1.30
N ASP A 236 7.92 31.61 2.18
CA ASP A 236 8.94 31.43 3.23
C ASP A 236 8.39 30.81 4.51
N ALA A 237 7.09 30.92 4.77
CA ALA A 237 6.46 30.32 5.96
C ALA A 237 6.30 28.78 5.88
N ALA A 238 6.25 28.22 4.68
CA ALA A 238 6.10 26.77 4.47
C ALA A 238 7.38 25.98 4.76
N ARG A 239 8.52 26.63 4.96
CA ARG A 239 9.82 25.98 5.27
C ARG A 239 10.06 25.69 6.75
N ALA A 240 9.32 26.32 7.65
CA ALA A 240 9.60 26.30 9.10
C ALA A 240 8.79 25.28 9.92
N GLY A 241 7.92 24.47 9.34
CA GLY A 241 6.92 23.70 10.08
C GLY A 241 6.92 22.18 9.93
N LEU A 242 7.97 21.56 9.40
CA LEU A 242 8.09 20.10 9.40
C LEU A 242 8.86 19.67 10.65
N PRO A 243 8.23 18.97 11.62
CA PRO A 243 8.97 18.45 12.76
C PRO A 243 9.96 17.37 12.27
N GLU A 244 11.22 17.54 12.70
CA GLU A 244 12.27 16.53 12.56
C GLU A 244 11.83 15.23 13.22
N PHE A 245 11.47 14.26 12.41
CA PHE A 245 11.26 12.89 12.80
C PHE A 245 12.47 12.09 12.32
N LEU A 246 13.59 12.37 12.95
CA LEU A 246 14.82 11.60 12.79
C LEU A 246 15.05 10.84 14.10
N GLY A 247 14.64 9.58 14.13
CA GLY A 247 15.39 8.59 14.89
C GLY A 247 16.77 8.52 14.22
N HIS A 248 17.83 8.61 15.01
CA HIS A 248 19.22 8.54 14.57
C HIS A 248 19.48 7.30 13.72
N PRO A 249 20.38 7.36 12.71
CA PRO A 249 20.74 6.22 11.87
C PRO A 249 21.53 5.11 12.57
N GLU A 250 21.80 5.20 13.87
CA GLU A 250 22.67 4.26 14.57
C GLU A 250 21.99 2.97 15.06
N GLU A 251 20.66 2.86 15.04
CA GLU A 251 19.99 1.64 15.53
C GLU A 251 19.84 0.50 14.49
N LEU A 252 20.38 0.63 13.29
CA LEU A 252 20.36 -0.43 12.28
C LEU A 252 21.68 -1.21 12.13
N GLN A 253 22.65 -1.01 13.05
CA GLN A 253 23.94 -1.71 13.00
C GLN A 253 24.05 -2.94 13.90
N GLY A 254 22.95 -3.47 14.44
CA GLY A 254 22.91 -4.57 15.41
C GLY A 254 22.57 -5.95 14.89
N ALA A 255 22.78 -6.27 13.63
CA ALA A 255 22.61 -7.65 13.14
C ALA A 255 23.66 -8.00 12.10
N SER A 256 24.91 -8.10 12.54
CA SER A 256 25.95 -8.76 11.76
C SER A 256 26.90 -9.48 12.70
N ILE A 257 27.32 -10.65 12.24
CA ILE A 257 28.48 -11.42 12.64
C ILE A 257 28.18 -12.56 13.62
N TYR A 258 27.90 -13.74 13.07
CA TYR A 258 28.56 -14.95 13.49
C TYR A 258 29.33 -15.53 12.28
N SER A 259 30.56 -15.08 12.17
CA SER A 259 31.60 -15.74 11.40
C SER A 259 32.36 -16.65 12.38
N SER A 260 32.15 -17.92 12.36
CA SER A 260 33.06 -18.89 12.97
C SER A 260 34.10 -19.29 11.92
N GLN A 261 35.29 -18.75 12.10
CA GLN A 261 36.52 -19.41 11.66
C GLN A 261 36.61 -20.75 12.39
N ASP A 262 36.79 -21.82 11.67
CA ASP A 262 37.56 -22.95 12.18
C ASP A 262 38.56 -23.38 11.11
N GLN A 263 39.82 -23.11 11.43
CA GLN A 263 40.99 -23.70 10.81
C GLN A 263 41.26 -25.01 11.55
N SER A 264 41.51 -26.06 10.84
CA SER A 264 42.71 -26.93 11.04
C SER A 264 42.54 -28.30 10.38
N SER A 265 43.41 -28.50 9.49
CA SER A 265 44.39 -29.61 9.44
C SER A 265 43.85 -31.06 9.52
N PHE A 266 43.76 -31.75 8.43
CA PHE A 266 44.63 -32.89 8.02
C PHE A 266 44.20 -33.35 6.63
#